data_ea81e6393eb2de4f43d50344e11612a4
#
_entry.id   ea81e6393eb2de4f43d50344e11612a4
#
_cell.length_a   1.000
_cell.length_b   1.000
_cell.length_c   1.000
_cell.angle_alpha   90.00
_cell.angle_beta   90.00
_cell.angle_gamma   90.00
#
_symmetry.space_group_name_H-M   'P 1'
#
loop_
_entity.id
_entity.type
_entity.pdbx_description
1 polymer ?
#
loop_
_entity_poly.entity_id
_entity_poly.type
_entity_poly.pdbx_seq_one_letter_code
_entity_poly.pdbx_strand_id
1 'polypeptide(L)'
;MSTDPAVRPEPVPHSRPRGRSHPDGAVIGIDFGGTKTEVALADPDGTPVRRIRFATRPEQGPDPVLARAGAAARELAAYARSALGLPVLAHAAVSPGVIRPDRILLTPNLPGWENLALADRLALELGVESVAVANDVRAGALAELRRGALRGADPGVYLSLGTGVAAALTVGGRVLDGAHRAAGEIAYLDPGRPPGAPVAAFADGHAPLEELVGGRALAERSAAELGEALTADRLFTSPDPAARRIAREALDTLATAVANIAVLLDPERVVVGGGMMAAGAVILPALAERLDRAVPFPPTVLPARFTADASLHGAITLALDHRCVPAGR
;
A
#
# COMPACT_ATOMS: atom_id res chain seq x y z
N MET A 1 -48.38 -6.20 -25.94
CA MET A 1 -47.42 -5.76 -24.96
C MET A 1 -46.08 -5.65 -25.69
N SER A 2 -45.72 -4.43 -26.05
CA SER A 2 -44.53 -4.11 -26.86
C SER A 2 -43.33 -4.03 -25.92
N THR A 3 -42.32 -4.82 -26.18
CA THR A 3 -41.02 -4.77 -25.49
C THR A 3 -40.15 -3.74 -26.19
N ASP A 4 -39.90 -2.63 -25.49
CA ASP A 4 -39.02 -1.57 -25.91
C ASP A 4 -37.53 -2.04 -25.81
N PRO A 5 -36.69 -1.93 -26.85
CA PRO A 5 -35.29 -2.35 -26.79
C PRO A 5 -34.46 -1.34 -25.99
N ALA A 6 -33.79 -1.84 -24.96
CA ALA A 6 -32.91 -1.07 -24.11
C ALA A 6 -31.88 -0.25 -24.90
N VAL A 7 -31.93 1.07 -24.73
CA VAL A 7 -30.94 2.03 -25.21
C VAL A 7 -29.61 1.76 -24.46
N ARG A 8 -28.65 1.23 -25.16
CA ARG A 8 -27.25 1.16 -24.63
C ARG A 8 -26.65 2.56 -24.68
N PRO A 9 -26.07 3.07 -23.58
CA PRO A 9 -25.34 4.33 -23.63
C PRO A 9 -24.10 4.16 -24.52
N GLU A 10 -23.92 5.08 -25.44
CA GLU A 10 -22.70 5.14 -26.26
C GLU A 10 -21.48 5.45 -25.38
N PRO A 11 -20.32 4.83 -25.63
CA PRO A 11 -19.11 5.12 -24.90
C PRO A 11 -18.65 6.55 -25.20
N VAL A 12 -18.54 7.38 -24.16
CA VAL A 12 -17.95 8.71 -24.25
C VAL A 12 -16.46 8.55 -24.68
N PRO A 13 -16.02 9.18 -25.76
CA PRO A 13 -14.64 9.05 -26.21
C PRO A 13 -13.70 9.72 -25.19
N HIS A 14 -13.01 8.92 -24.40
CA HIS A 14 -11.90 9.38 -23.58
C HIS A 14 -10.78 9.82 -24.52
N SER A 15 -10.63 11.13 -24.70
CA SER A 15 -9.48 11.72 -25.38
C SER A 15 -8.22 11.31 -24.60
N ARG A 16 -7.37 10.47 -25.22
CA ARG A 16 -6.03 10.16 -24.70
C ARG A 16 -5.29 11.48 -24.48
N PRO A 17 -4.77 11.78 -23.29
CA PRO A 17 -3.91 12.93 -23.13
C PRO A 17 -2.70 12.72 -24.05
N ARG A 18 -2.46 13.69 -24.96
CA ARG A 18 -1.27 13.74 -25.79
C ARG A 18 -0.05 13.68 -24.89
N GLY A 19 0.87 12.76 -25.16
CA GLY A 19 2.08 12.55 -24.40
C GLY A 19 2.80 13.87 -24.14
N ARG A 20 2.85 14.28 -22.85
CA ARG A 20 3.79 15.29 -22.40
C ARG A 20 5.17 14.64 -22.53
N SER A 21 6.06 15.23 -23.33
CA SER A 21 7.47 14.89 -23.27
C SER A 21 7.96 15.22 -21.86
N HIS A 22 8.12 14.19 -21.02
CA HIS A 22 8.73 14.38 -19.73
C HIS A 22 10.21 14.68 -19.91
N PRO A 23 10.80 15.60 -19.14
CA PRO A 23 12.23 15.83 -19.20
C PRO A 23 12.97 14.52 -18.92
N ASP A 24 13.99 14.23 -19.74
CA ASP A 24 14.83 13.04 -19.58
C ASP A 24 15.63 13.17 -18.28
N GLY A 25 15.29 12.38 -17.28
CA GLY A 25 15.97 12.36 -15.98
C GLY A 25 15.46 11.25 -15.10
N ALA A 26 16.33 10.80 -14.22
CA ALA A 26 16.04 9.77 -13.24
C ALA A 26 15.23 10.32 -12.05
N VAL A 27 14.66 9.43 -11.26
CA VAL A 27 14.02 9.76 -9.97
C VAL A 27 14.53 8.83 -8.87
N ILE A 28 14.42 9.27 -7.63
CA ILE A 28 14.76 8.46 -6.45
C ILE A 28 13.51 8.25 -5.60
N GLY A 29 13.20 6.97 -5.33
CA GLY A 29 12.18 6.53 -4.39
C GLY A 29 12.83 5.98 -3.13
N ILE A 30 12.27 6.32 -1.95
CA ILE A 30 12.71 5.86 -0.62
C ILE A 30 11.52 5.16 0.05
N ASP A 31 11.73 3.94 0.51
CA ASP A 31 10.73 3.15 1.26
C ASP A 31 11.24 2.91 2.69
N PHE A 32 10.63 3.56 3.66
CA PHE A 32 10.92 3.40 5.09
C PHE A 32 10.01 2.33 5.68
N GLY A 33 10.49 1.10 5.79
CA GLY A 33 9.80 0.05 6.53
C GLY A 33 10.34 -0.10 7.96
N GLY A 34 9.57 -0.74 8.85
CA GLY A 34 9.97 -0.97 10.23
C GLY A 34 11.24 -1.84 10.39
N THR A 35 11.49 -2.77 9.49
CA THR A 35 12.65 -3.68 9.54
C THR A 35 13.77 -3.26 8.59
N LYS A 36 13.41 -2.84 7.38
CA LYS A 36 14.34 -2.45 6.31
C LYS A 36 13.93 -1.11 5.72
N THR A 37 14.93 -0.34 5.32
CA THR A 37 14.77 0.84 4.45
C THR A 37 15.40 0.54 3.10
N GLU A 38 14.73 0.96 2.03
CA GLU A 38 15.14 0.74 0.67
C GLU A 38 15.15 2.04 -0.13
N VAL A 39 16.23 2.31 -0.85
CA VAL A 39 16.37 3.50 -1.71
C VAL A 39 16.63 3.02 -3.13
N ALA A 40 15.85 3.48 -4.09
CA ALA A 40 15.99 3.08 -5.48
C ALA A 40 16.12 4.28 -6.43
N LEU A 41 17.07 4.16 -7.34
CA LEU A 41 17.14 4.98 -8.54
C LEU A 41 16.30 4.33 -9.62
N ALA A 42 15.44 5.09 -10.25
CA ALA A 42 14.66 4.64 -11.40
C ALA A 42 14.90 5.54 -12.62
N ASP A 43 14.79 4.92 -13.80
CA ASP A 43 14.84 5.60 -15.08
C ASP A 43 13.60 6.49 -15.31
N PRO A 44 13.56 7.27 -16.43
CA PRO A 44 12.41 8.12 -16.74
C PRO A 44 11.06 7.39 -16.84
N ASP A 45 11.07 6.08 -17.14
CA ASP A 45 9.88 5.23 -17.24
C ASP A 45 9.48 4.61 -15.89
N GLY A 46 10.30 4.82 -14.85
CA GLY A 46 10.07 4.32 -13.50
C GLY A 46 10.52 2.88 -13.30
N THR A 47 11.41 2.36 -14.16
CA THR A 47 12.04 1.06 -13.95
C THR A 47 13.22 1.25 -12.99
N PRO A 48 13.28 0.49 -11.87
CA PRO A 48 14.41 0.56 -10.96
C PRO A 48 15.70 0.11 -11.64
N VAL A 49 16.72 0.99 -11.65
CA VAL A 49 18.04 0.73 -12.24
C VAL A 49 19.02 0.23 -11.17
N ARG A 50 18.95 0.83 -9.99
CA ARG A 50 19.84 0.46 -8.87
C ARG A 50 19.12 0.65 -7.55
N ARG A 51 19.40 -0.24 -6.58
CA ARG A 51 18.79 -0.22 -5.24
C ARG A 51 19.87 -0.34 -4.18
N ILE A 52 19.66 0.36 -3.07
CA ILE A 52 20.44 0.24 -1.83
C ILE A 52 19.45 -0.12 -0.73
N ARG A 53 19.73 -1.19 0.00
CA ARG A 53 18.91 -1.68 1.10
C ARG A 53 19.74 -1.79 2.36
N PHE A 54 19.15 -1.36 3.48
CA PHE A 54 19.77 -1.50 4.80
C PHE A 54 18.72 -1.75 5.89
N ALA A 55 19.17 -2.26 7.06
CA ALA A 55 18.31 -2.42 8.21
C ALA A 55 17.86 -1.05 8.75
N THR A 56 16.56 -0.87 8.98
CA THR A 56 16.02 0.40 9.48
C THR A 56 16.56 0.73 10.87
N ARG A 57 16.60 -0.26 11.78
CA ARG A 57 17.00 -0.07 13.18
C ARG A 57 16.20 1.04 13.85
N PRO A 58 14.87 0.89 13.90
CA PRO A 58 13.95 1.96 14.34
C PRO A 58 14.17 2.40 15.78
N GLU A 59 14.79 1.55 16.60
CA GLU A 59 15.19 1.84 17.98
C GLU A 59 16.19 3.00 18.11
N GLN A 60 16.90 3.35 17.01
CA GLN A 60 17.82 4.48 16.96
C GLN A 60 17.11 5.82 16.74
N GLY A 61 15.80 5.82 16.52
CA GLY A 61 15.05 7.00 16.16
C GLY A 61 15.18 7.41 14.68
N PRO A 62 14.51 8.51 14.26
CA PRO A 62 14.44 8.89 12.85
C PRO A 62 15.76 9.42 12.27
N ASP A 63 16.51 10.22 13.02
CA ASP A 63 17.69 10.95 12.50
C ASP A 63 18.76 10.06 11.88
N PRO A 64 19.23 8.97 12.54
CA PRO A 64 20.19 8.07 11.91
C PRO A 64 19.63 7.33 10.69
N VAL A 65 18.31 7.07 10.66
CA VAL A 65 17.67 6.40 9.51
C VAL A 65 17.62 7.35 8.32
N LEU A 66 17.21 8.60 8.54
CA LEU A 66 17.17 9.64 7.51
C LEU A 66 18.57 9.93 6.95
N ALA A 67 19.57 10.04 7.81
CA ALA A 67 20.97 10.25 7.38
C ALA A 67 21.48 9.10 6.48
N ARG A 68 21.19 7.83 6.84
CA ARG A 68 21.54 6.67 5.98
C ARG A 68 20.78 6.69 4.65
N ALA A 69 19.51 7.04 4.66
CA ALA A 69 18.73 7.16 3.43
C ALA A 69 19.23 8.29 2.54
N GLY A 70 19.60 9.43 3.14
CA GLY A 70 20.23 10.55 2.44
C GLY A 70 21.58 10.18 1.81
N ALA A 71 22.43 9.46 2.54
CA ALA A 71 23.71 8.96 2.00
C ALA A 71 23.49 8.03 0.80
N ALA A 72 22.55 7.07 0.92
CA ALA A 72 22.20 6.17 -0.16
C ALA A 72 21.64 6.92 -1.38
N ALA A 73 20.77 7.90 -1.17
CA ALA A 73 20.20 8.72 -2.25
C ALA A 73 21.30 9.54 -2.96
N ARG A 74 22.25 10.12 -2.23
CA ARG A 74 23.40 10.84 -2.82
C ARG A 74 24.30 9.92 -3.64
N GLU A 75 24.57 8.69 -3.16
CA GLU A 75 25.32 7.67 -3.92
C GLU A 75 24.60 7.34 -5.24
N LEU A 76 23.30 7.08 -5.18
CA LEU A 76 22.49 6.78 -6.36
C LEU A 76 22.42 7.96 -7.33
N ALA A 77 22.32 9.19 -6.83
CA ALA A 77 22.36 10.39 -7.66
C ALA A 77 23.71 10.61 -8.34
N ALA A 78 24.82 10.30 -7.65
CA ALA A 78 26.14 10.32 -8.26
C ALA A 78 26.27 9.27 -9.36
N TYR A 79 25.77 8.06 -9.14
CA TYR A 79 25.71 7.01 -10.15
C TYR A 79 24.88 7.41 -11.36
N ALA A 80 23.68 8.01 -11.16
CA ALA A 80 22.85 8.50 -12.24
C ALA A 80 23.60 9.47 -13.17
N ARG A 81 24.32 10.43 -12.57
CA ARG A 81 25.10 11.41 -13.33
C ARG A 81 26.31 10.80 -14.05
N SER A 82 27.09 9.97 -13.33
CA SER A 82 28.38 9.48 -13.86
C SER A 82 28.23 8.30 -14.82
N ALA A 83 27.30 7.37 -14.55
CA ALA A 83 27.15 6.14 -15.32
C ALA A 83 26.02 6.19 -16.37
N LEU A 84 24.96 6.98 -16.11
CA LEU A 84 23.80 7.06 -16.99
C LEU A 84 23.71 8.39 -17.74
N GLY A 85 24.45 9.41 -17.34
CA GLY A 85 24.34 10.76 -17.89
C GLY A 85 23.01 11.45 -17.57
N LEU A 86 22.27 10.98 -16.55
CA LEU A 86 20.93 11.46 -16.20
C LEU A 86 20.97 12.31 -14.91
N PRO A 87 20.33 13.50 -14.92
CA PRO A 87 20.05 14.22 -13.69
C PRO A 87 18.97 13.50 -12.88
N VAL A 88 19.01 13.62 -11.56
CA VAL A 88 17.86 13.24 -10.71
C VAL A 88 16.93 14.44 -10.61
N LEU A 89 15.70 14.28 -11.08
CA LEU A 89 14.71 15.35 -11.20
C LEU A 89 13.78 15.46 -9.99
N ALA A 90 13.55 14.36 -9.28
CA ALA A 90 12.69 14.35 -8.10
C ALA A 90 13.03 13.23 -7.14
N HIS A 91 12.66 13.45 -5.89
CA HIS A 91 12.75 12.50 -4.81
C HIS A 91 11.36 12.31 -4.21
N ALA A 92 11.02 11.08 -3.82
CA ALA A 92 9.85 10.82 -3.00
C ALA A 92 10.15 9.75 -1.96
N ALA A 93 9.39 9.79 -0.87
CA ALA A 93 9.52 8.81 0.18
C ALA A 93 8.14 8.30 0.62
N VAL A 94 8.13 7.05 1.09
CA VAL A 94 6.96 6.43 1.69
C VAL A 94 7.30 5.85 3.06
N SER A 95 6.32 5.85 3.93
CA SER A 95 6.45 5.36 5.30
C SER A 95 5.12 4.79 5.77
N PRO A 96 5.11 3.81 6.68
CA PRO A 96 3.92 3.44 7.43
C PRO A 96 3.34 4.64 8.18
N GLY A 97 2.06 4.57 8.52
CA GLY A 97 1.35 5.57 9.28
C GLY A 97 0.56 6.57 8.44
N VAL A 98 -0.10 7.50 9.13
CA VAL A 98 -0.89 8.57 8.50
C VAL A 98 0.02 9.77 8.23
N ILE A 99 0.37 9.97 6.97
CA ILE A 99 1.29 11.02 6.54
C ILE A 99 0.53 12.33 6.33
N ARG A 100 0.78 13.31 7.18
CA ARG A 100 0.27 14.68 7.09
C ARG A 100 1.39 15.63 6.67
N PRO A 101 1.07 16.83 6.18
CA PRO A 101 2.10 17.77 5.76
C PRO A 101 3.11 18.11 6.86
N ASP A 102 2.63 18.24 8.09
CA ASP A 102 3.38 18.69 9.26
C ASP A 102 3.88 17.56 10.17
N ARG A 103 3.36 16.34 10.00
CA ARG A 103 3.68 15.22 10.91
C ARG A 103 3.29 13.86 10.37
N ILE A 104 3.82 12.80 10.99
CA ILE A 104 3.33 11.43 10.85
C ILE A 104 2.57 11.05 12.13
N LEU A 105 1.52 10.26 11.97
CA LEU A 105 0.74 9.69 13.07
C LEU A 105 0.61 8.18 12.89
N LEU A 106 0.36 7.44 13.96
CA LEU A 106 0.07 6.00 13.92
C LEU A 106 1.22 5.17 13.31
N THR A 107 2.42 5.31 13.89
CA THR A 107 3.63 4.60 13.44
C THR A 107 4.17 3.64 14.50
N PRO A 108 3.41 2.62 14.95
CA PRO A 108 3.83 1.74 16.03
C PRO A 108 5.13 0.97 15.71
N ASN A 109 5.43 0.76 14.42
CA ASN A 109 6.62 0.04 13.97
C ASN A 109 7.85 0.95 13.74
N LEU A 110 7.72 2.27 13.96
CA LEU A 110 8.77 3.26 13.82
C LEU A 110 8.78 4.19 15.05
N PRO A 111 9.29 3.75 16.20
CA PRO A 111 9.38 4.56 17.41
C PRO A 111 10.08 5.89 17.16
N GLY A 112 9.52 6.98 17.70
CA GLY A 112 10.06 8.34 17.56
C GLY A 112 9.74 9.03 16.22
N TRP A 113 9.01 8.36 15.31
CA TRP A 113 8.59 8.97 14.04
C TRP A 113 7.30 9.78 14.15
N GLU A 114 6.54 9.58 15.23
CA GLU A 114 5.35 10.40 15.49
C GLU A 114 5.75 11.88 15.60
N ASN A 115 4.94 12.72 14.98
CA ASN A 115 5.15 14.17 14.87
C ASN A 115 6.36 14.60 14.03
N LEU A 116 7.01 13.69 13.28
CA LEU A 116 8.06 14.03 12.34
C LEU A 116 7.47 14.69 11.08
N ALA A 117 7.93 15.88 10.72
CA ALA A 117 7.68 16.52 9.42
C ALA A 117 8.59 15.88 8.37
N LEU A 118 8.21 14.68 7.88
CA LEU A 118 9.09 13.84 7.06
C LEU A 118 9.54 14.52 5.77
N ALA A 119 8.64 15.25 5.10
CA ALA A 119 8.96 15.94 3.84
C ALA A 119 10.07 16.97 4.03
N ASP A 120 9.92 17.83 5.05
CA ASP A 120 10.87 18.92 5.33
C ASP A 120 12.22 18.36 5.80
N ARG A 121 12.19 17.33 6.65
CA ARG A 121 13.42 16.69 7.15
C ARG A 121 14.20 16.00 6.03
N LEU A 122 13.50 15.34 5.09
CA LEU A 122 14.14 14.75 3.92
C LEU A 122 14.63 15.81 2.93
N ALA A 123 13.89 16.87 2.70
CA ALA A 123 14.32 17.97 1.84
C ALA A 123 15.63 18.58 2.36
N LEU A 124 15.72 18.81 3.66
CA LEU A 124 16.94 19.29 4.32
C LEU A 124 18.10 18.28 4.19
N GLU A 125 17.85 16.99 4.49
CA GLU A 125 18.86 15.93 4.42
C GLU A 125 19.43 15.72 3.01
N LEU A 126 18.56 15.85 2.00
CA LEU A 126 18.93 15.66 0.60
C LEU A 126 19.46 16.92 -0.07
N GLY A 127 19.28 18.10 0.55
CA GLY A 127 19.65 19.39 -0.03
C GLY A 127 18.79 19.74 -1.26
N VAL A 128 17.51 19.42 -1.24
CA VAL A 128 16.55 19.67 -2.33
C VAL A 128 15.40 20.56 -1.84
N GLU A 129 14.71 21.21 -2.78
CA GLU A 129 13.60 22.13 -2.46
C GLU A 129 12.40 21.41 -1.81
N SER A 130 12.07 20.21 -2.32
CA SER A 130 10.93 19.45 -1.82
C SER A 130 11.10 17.95 -2.04
N VAL A 131 10.43 17.17 -1.19
CA VAL A 131 10.31 15.71 -1.31
C VAL A 131 8.84 15.34 -1.17
N ALA A 132 8.28 14.65 -2.15
CA ALA A 132 6.93 14.13 -2.04
C ALA A 132 6.89 12.97 -1.04
N VAL A 133 5.89 12.95 -0.15
CA VAL A 133 5.74 11.90 0.86
C VAL A 133 4.34 11.31 0.86
N ALA A 134 4.23 10.01 1.08
CA ALA A 134 2.95 9.31 1.15
C ALA A 134 3.02 8.13 2.13
N ASN A 135 1.84 7.63 2.51
CA ASN A 135 1.73 6.34 3.16
C ASN A 135 2.11 5.21 2.17
N ASP A 136 2.79 4.19 2.66
CA ASP A 136 3.33 3.07 1.88
C ASP A 136 2.26 2.29 1.10
N VAL A 137 1.10 1.99 1.72
CA VAL A 137 -0.01 1.27 1.07
C VAL A 137 -0.67 2.11 -0.01
N ARG A 138 -0.88 3.41 0.24
CA ARG A 138 -1.42 4.33 -0.77
C ARG A 138 -0.47 4.53 -1.93
N ALA A 139 0.81 4.59 -1.66
CA ALA A 139 1.82 4.64 -2.71
C ALA A 139 1.85 3.34 -3.53
N GLY A 140 1.71 2.17 -2.88
CA GLY A 140 1.52 0.89 -3.56
C GLY A 140 0.30 0.89 -4.49
N ALA A 141 -0.83 1.41 -4.01
CA ALA A 141 -2.03 1.60 -4.83
C ALA A 141 -1.79 2.55 -6.02
N LEU A 142 -1.01 3.62 -5.83
CA LEU A 142 -0.64 4.53 -6.91
C LEU A 142 0.20 3.81 -7.98
N ALA A 143 1.15 2.96 -7.59
CA ALA A 143 1.91 2.13 -8.53
C ALA A 143 0.99 1.18 -9.31
N GLU A 144 0.07 0.50 -8.63
CA GLU A 144 -0.91 -0.40 -9.27
C GLU A 144 -1.86 0.36 -10.21
N LEU A 145 -2.28 1.57 -9.84
CA LEU A 145 -3.14 2.42 -10.65
C LEU A 145 -2.44 2.92 -11.92
N ARG A 146 -1.17 3.29 -11.83
CA ARG A 146 -0.40 3.81 -12.97
C ARG A 146 0.14 2.72 -13.88
N ARG A 147 0.62 1.62 -13.31
CA ARG A 147 1.44 0.63 -14.03
C ARG A 147 1.10 -0.83 -13.72
N GLY A 148 0.14 -1.07 -12.82
CA GLY A 148 -0.21 -2.41 -12.32
C GLY A 148 -1.63 -2.86 -12.65
N ALA A 149 -2.18 -3.69 -11.77
CA ALA A 149 -3.46 -4.38 -11.96
C ALA A 149 -4.69 -3.47 -11.75
N LEU A 150 -4.53 -2.29 -11.13
CA LEU A 150 -5.60 -1.27 -11.04
C LEU A 150 -5.68 -0.36 -12.27
N ARG A 151 -4.78 -0.50 -13.23
CA ARG A 151 -4.80 0.36 -14.43
C ARG A 151 -6.11 0.20 -15.20
N GLY A 152 -6.81 1.31 -15.39
CA GLY A 152 -8.07 1.37 -16.13
C GLY A 152 -9.30 0.89 -15.33
N ALA A 153 -9.16 0.58 -14.04
CA ALA A 153 -10.28 0.31 -13.15
C ALA A 153 -10.65 1.57 -12.35
N ASP A 154 -11.93 1.89 -12.29
CA ASP A 154 -12.44 3.05 -11.53
C ASP A 154 -13.92 2.86 -11.14
N PRO A 155 -14.28 2.76 -9.85
CA PRO A 155 -13.37 2.70 -8.69
C PRO A 155 -12.56 1.41 -8.58
N GLY A 156 -11.51 1.43 -7.74
CA GLY A 156 -10.68 0.28 -7.44
C GLY A 156 -10.25 0.22 -5.97
N VAL A 157 -9.86 -0.96 -5.53
CA VAL A 157 -9.33 -1.21 -4.18
C VAL A 157 -7.98 -1.90 -4.30
N TYR A 158 -6.97 -1.37 -3.65
CA TYR A 158 -5.73 -2.07 -3.37
C TYR A 158 -5.76 -2.56 -1.92
N LEU A 159 -5.61 -3.87 -1.71
CA LEU A 159 -5.58 -4.51 -0.41
C LEU A 159 -4.16 -4.98 -0.13
N SER A 160 -3.54 -4.49 0.93
CA SER A 160 -2.22 -4.90 1.38
C SER A 160 -2.35 -5.88 2.56
N LEU A 161 -1.94 -7.14 2.34
CA LEU A 161 -1.92 -8.20 3.33
C LEU A 161 -0.48 -8.53 3.67
N GLY A 162 -0.01 -8.07 4.82
CA GLY A 162 1.36 -8.25 5.29
C GLY A 162 1.43 -8.55 6.79
N THR A 163 2.37 -7.93 7.50
CA THR A 163 2.43 -7.95 8.97
C THR A 163 1.11 -7.47 9.56
N GLY A 164 0.55 -6.41 8.98
CA GLY A 164 -0.78 -5.90 9.26
C GLY A 164 -1.70 -6.01 8.03
N VAL A 165 -2.85 -5.34 8.09
CA VAL A 165 -3.83 -5.23 7.02
C VAL A 165 -4.19 -3.78 6.76
N ALA A 166 -4.13 -3.36 5.49
CA ALA A 166 -4.55 -2.02 5.09
C ALA A 166 -5.13 -2.04 3.68
N ALA A 167 -5.89 -1.02 3.33
CA ALA A 167 -6.37 -0.82 1.97
C ALA A 167 -6.07 0.60 1.48
N ALA A 168 -6.10 0.77 0.17
CA ALA A 168 -6.18 2.07 -0.45
C ALA A 168 -7.26 2.05 -1.53
N LEU A 169 -8.07 3.09 -1.55
CA LEU A 169 -9.20 3.23 -2.45
C LEU A 169 -8.81 4.14 -3.60
N THR A 170 -9.21 3.79 -4.82
CA THR A 170 -8.99 4.64 -6.00
C THR A 170 -10.32 5.06 -6.59
N VAL A 171 -10.48 6.36 -6.83
CA VAL A 171 -11.70 6.96 -7.40
C VAL A 171 -11.29 8.11 -8.33
N GLY A 172 -11.87 8.17 -9.52
CA GLY A 172 -11.57 9.21 -10.51
C GLY A 172 -10.11 9.19 -10.98
N GLY A 173 -9.50 7.99 -11.05
CA GLY A 173 -8.10 7.82 -11.44
C GLY A 173 -7.09 8.33 -10.41
N ARG A 174 -7.47 8.49 -9.14
CA ARG A 174 -6.65 8.97 -8.02
C ARG A 174 -6.80 8.08 -6.81
N VAL A 175 -5.77 8.02 -5.99
CA VAL A 175 -5.84 7.41 -4.66
C VAL A 175 -6.58 8.37 -3.73
N LEU A 176 -7.56 7.86 -2.98
CA LEU A 176 -8.36 8.62 -2.03
C LEU A 176 -7.57 8.87 -0.75
N ASP A 177 -7.33 10.13 -0.41
CA ASP A 177 -6.65 10.50 0.85
C ASP A 177 -7.61 10.50 2.05
N GLY A 178 -8.85 10.96 1.85
CA GLY A 178 -9.78 11.26 2.92
C GLY A 178 -9.46 12.60 3.62
N ALA A 179 -10.38 13.07 4.46
CA ALA A 179 -10.27 14.35 5.15
C ALA A 179 -9.05 14.44 6.10
N HIS A 180 -8.66 13.31 6.67
CA HIS A 180 -7.55 13.20 7.62
C HIS A 180 -6.36 12.42 7.08
N ARG A 181 -6.35 12.13 5.78
CA ARG A 181 -5.37 11.26 5.11
C ARG A 181 -5.32 9.85 5.71
N ALA A 182 -6.47 9.35 6.15
CA ALA A 182 -6.63 8.03 6.77
C ALA A 182 -7.66 7.15 6.04
N ALA A 183 -8.01 7.48 4.77
CA ALA A 183 -8.89 6.62 3.99
C ALA A 183 -8.20 5.27 3.74
N GLY A 184 -8.92 4.18 4.01
CA GLY A 184 -8.38 2.83 3.80
C GLY A 184 -7.64 2.20 5.00
N GLU A 185 -7.61 2.86 6.15
CA GLU A 185 -7.09 2.30 7.41
C GLU A 185 -8.03 1.22 7.96
N ILE A 186 -8.20 0.15 7.18
CA ILE A 186 -9.17 -0.95 7.47
C ILE A 186 -8.78 -1.81 8.67
N ALA A 187 -7.56 -1.70 9.18
CA ALA A 187 -7.14 -2.33 10.42
C ALA A 187 -8.12 -2.02 11.58
N TYR A 188 -8.73 -0.83 11.55
CA TYR A 188 -9.67 -0.34 12.56
C TYR A 188 -11.13 -0.70 12.31
N LEU A 189 -11.46 -1.43 11.24
CA LEU A 189 -12.81 -1.92 11.03
C LEU A 189 -13.22 -2.89 12.14
N ASP A 190 -14.46 -2.78 12.57
CA ASP A 190 -15.09 -3.77 13.45
C ASP A 190 -15.40 -5.05 12.64
N PRO A 191 -14.81 -6.20 12.98
CA PRO A 191 -15.01 -7.44 12.23
C PRO A 191 -16.39 -8.09 12.48
N GLY A 192 -17.23 -7.44 13.26
CA GLY A 192 -18.48 -7.98 13.77
C GLY A 192 -18.29 -8.67 15.14
N ARG A 193 -19.08 -8.27 16.10
CA ARG A 193 -19.04 -8.79 17.48
C ARG A 193 -20.40 -9.31 17.90
N PRO A 194 -20.44 -10.27 18.83
CA PRO A 194 -21.68 -10.67 19.46
C PRO A 194 -22.36 -9.46 20.13
N PRO A 195 -23.70 -9.39 20.14
CA PRO A 195 -24.43 -8.36 20.88
C PRO A 195 -23.96 -8.28 22.34
N GLY A 196 -23.70 -7.07 22.83
CA GLY A 196 -23.24 -6.82 24.19
C GLY A 196 -21.73 -6.99 24.43
N ALA A 197 -20.95 -7.42 23.46
CA ALA A 197 -19.49 -7.44 23.60
C ALA A 197 -18.91 -6.00 23.66
N PRO A 198 -17.86 -5.78 24.48
CA PRO A 198 -17.20 -4.48 24.55
C PRO A 198 -16.70 -4.01 23.18
N VAL A 199 -16.78 -2.72 22.91
CA VAL A 199 -16.19 -2.11 21.71
C VAL A 199 -14.68 -2.01 21.92
N ALA A 200 -13.89 -2.70 21.10
CA ALA A 200 -12.45 -2.46 21.04
C ALA A 200 -12.22 -1.02 20.53
N ALA A 201 -11.63 -0.17 21.35
CA ALA A 201 -11.46 1.24 21.03
C ALA A 201 -10.04 1.50 20.51
N PHE A 202 -9.94 2.34 19.50
CA PHE A 202 -8.66 2.84 19.02
C PHE A 202 -7.85 3.51 20.17
N ALA A 203 -8.52 4.24 21.05
CA ALA A 203 -7.89 4.90 22.20
C ALA A 203 -7.17 3.92 23.15
N ASP A 204 -7.58 2.65 23.15
CA ASP A 204 -6.96 1.58 23.94
C ASP A 204 -5.88 0.83 23.14
N GLY A 205 -5.51 1.32 21.96
CA GLY A 205 -4.49 0.73 21.10
C GLY A 205 -4.97 -0.44 20.25
N HIS A 206 -6.29 -0.67 20.16
CA HIS A 206 -6.84 -1.77 19.37
C HIS A 206 -6.98 -1.44 17.88
N ALA A 207 -6.67 -2.45 17.04
CA ALA A 207 -6.91 -2.49 15.62
C ALA A 207 -7.70 -3.78 15.28
N PRO A 208 -9.04 -3.78 15.51
CA PRO A 208 -9.84 -4.99 15.64
C PRO A 208 -9.77 -5.96 14.46
N LEU A 209 -9.75 -5.46 13.22
CA LEU A 209 -9.60 -6.33 12.06
C LEU A 209 -8.18 -6.87 11.95
N GLU A 210 -7.16 -6.03 12.14
CA GLU A 210 -5.75 -6.46 12.05
C GLU A 210 -5.40 -7.52 13.08
N GLU A 211 -5.94 -7.41 14.31
CA GLU A 211 -5.75 -8.38 15.41
C GLU A 211 -6.30 -9.78 15.06
N LEU A 212 -7.15 -9.91 14.05
CA LEU A 212 -7.70 -11.20 13.59
C LEU A 212 -7.08 -11.71 12.28
N VAL A 213 -6.67 -10.80 11.39
CA VAL A 213 -6.28 -11.17 10.03
C VAL A 213 -4.87 -10.77 9.63
N GLY A 214 -4.20 -9.91 10.40
CA GLY A 214 -2.82 -9.50 10.14
C GLY A 214 -1.84 -10.64 10.30
N GLY A 215 -0.80 -10.68 9.48
CA GLY A 215 0.19 -11.78 9.50
C GLY A 215 0.88 -11.97 10.85
N ARG A 216 1.11 -10.87 11.59
CA ARG A 216 1.65 -10.93 12.96
C ARG A 216 0.66 -11.57 13.92
N ALA A 217 -0.59 -11.13 13.89
CA ALA A 217 -1.64 -11.69 14.76
C ALA A 217 -1.87 -13.19 14.47
N LEU A 218 -1.81 -13.60 13.21
CA LEU A 218 -1.91 -15.01 12.84
C LEU A 218 -0.72 -15.84 13.34
N ALA A 219 0.49 -15.29 13.29
CA ALA A 219 1.68 -15.95 13.85
C ALA A 219 1.61 -16.08 15.37
N GLU A 220 1.18 -15.03 16.08
CA GLU A 220 0.97 -15.04 17.53
C GLU A 220 -0.12 -16.05 17.93
N ARG A 221 -1.23 -16.08 17.20
CA ARG A 221 -2.33 -17.01 17.42
C ARG A 221 -1.90 -18.47 17.18
N SER A 222 -1.16 -18.72 16.10
CA SER A 222 -0.64 -20.08 15.84
C SER A 222 0.38 -20.51 16.89
N ALA A 223 1.21 -19.61 17.40
CA ALA A 223 2.11 -19.90 18.50
C ALA A 223 1.36 -20.29 19.77
N ALA A 224 0.28 -19.59 20.11
CA ALA A 224 -0.54 -19.84 21.29
C ALA A 224 -1.32 -21.17 21.18
N GLU A 225 -1.90 -21.47 20.02
CA GLU A 225 -2.80 -22.61 19.86
C GLU A 225 -2.08 -23.89 19.37
N LEU A 226 -0.98 -23.77 18.60
CA LEU A 226 -0.25 -24.89 18.00
C LEU A 226 1.15 -25.07 18.59
N GLY A 227 1.62 -24.13 19.42
CA GLY A 227 2.98 -24.15 19.96
C GLY A 227 4.07 -23.67 18.99
N GLU A 228 3.71 -23.24 17.78
CA GLU A 228 4.64 -22.74 16.76
C GLU A 228 4.06 -21.50 16.06
N ALA A 229 4.85 -20.43 15.95
CA ALA A 229 4.51 -19.26 15.16
C ALA A 229 4.64 -19.57 13.66
N LEU A 230 3.51 -19.73 12.97
CA LEU A 230 3.49 -20.03 11.55
C LEU A 230 3.40 -18.74 10.72
N THR A 231 4.20 -18.65 9.66
CA THR A 231 4.02 -17.64 8.63
C THR A 231 2.71 -17.88 7.87
N ALA A 232 2.16 -16.84 7.24
CA ALA A 232 0.87 -16.96 6.54
C ALA A 232 0.85 -18.10 5.49
N ASP A 233 1.90 -18.21 4.69
CA ASP A 233 2.03 -19.29 3.69
C ASP A 233 1.98 -20.68 4.33
N ARG A 234 2.69 -20.90 5.45
CA ARG A 234 2.67 -22.16 6.18
C ARG A 234 1.30 -22.41 6.84
N LEU A 235 0.68 -21.37 7.40
CA LEU A 235 -0.62 -21.49 8.06
C LEU A 235 -1.72 -21.86 7.05
N PHE A 236 -1.80 -21.14 5.93
CA PHE A 236 -2.85 -21.33 4.91
C PHE A 236 -2.69 -22.64 4.10
N THR A 237 -1.50 -23.22 4.06
CA THR A 237 -1.24 -24.49 3.35
C THR A 237 -1.09 -25.70 4.28
N SER A 238 -1.20 -25.51 5.59
CA SER A 238 -1.02 -26.55 6.60
C SER A 238 -2.06 -27.68 6.45
N PRO A 239 -1.66 -28.95 6.58
CA PRO A 239 -2.58 -30.06 6.70
C PRO A 239 -3.22 -30.19 8.09
N ASP A 240 -2.68 -29.52 9.11
CA ASP A 240 -3.16 -29.56 10.49
C ASP A 240 -4.59 -28.99 10.60
N PRO A 241 -5.55 -29.72 11.21
CA PRO A 241 -6.93 -29.27 11.34
C PRO A 241 -7.08 -27.95 12.14
N ALA A 242 -6.25 -27.71 13.16
CA ALA A 242 -6.30 -26.49 13.95
C ALA A 242 -5.71 -25.30 13.18
N ALA A 243 -4.62 -25.50 12.45
CA ALA A 243 -4.09 -24.48 11.53
C ALA A 243 -5.11 -24.10 10.45
N ARG A 244 -5.79 -25.09 9.84
CA ARG A 244 -6.86 -24.85 8.86
C ARG A 244 -8.04 -24.08 9.45
N ARG A 245 -8.38 -24.32 10.72
CA ARG A 245 -9.44 -23.56 11.39
C ARG A 245 -9.04 -22.11 11.54
N ILE A 246 -7.83 -21.82 12.04
CA ILE A 246 -7.31 -20.46 12.18
C ILE A 246 -7.31 -19.75 10.82
N ALA A 247 -6.79 -20.39 9.78
CA ALA A 247 -6.74 -19.86 8.43
C ALA A 247 -8.13 -19.54 7.86
N ARG A 248 -9.10 -20.42 8.06
CA ARG A 248 -10.48 -20.23 7.59
C ARG A 248 -11.16 -19.06 8.31
N GLU A 249 -11.07 -19.00 9.63
CA GLU A 249 -11.66 -17.93 10.42
C GLU A 249 -11.07 -16.55 10.02
N ALA A 250 -9.77 -16.48 9.78
CA ALA A 250 -9.12 -15.27 9.29
C ALA A 250 -9.60 -14.88 7.88
N LEU A 251 -9.72 -15.84 6.96
CA LEU A 251 -10.22 -15.59 5.60
C LEU A 251 -11.69 -15.16 5.60
N ASP A 252 -12.53 -15.79 6.40
CA ASP A 252 -13.95 -15.43 6.52
C ASP A 252 -14.12 -14.00 7.05
N THR A 253 -13.31 -13.63 8.06
CA THR A 253 -13.30 -12.28 8.62
C THR A 253 -12.82 -11.25 7.59
N LEU A 254 -11.69 -11.50 6.95
CA LEU A 254 -11.13 -10.63 5.92
C LEU A 254 -12.12 -10.45 4.75
N ALA A 255 -12.66 -11.56 4.25
CA ALA A 255 -13.58 -11.55 3.12
C ALA A 255 -14.87 -10.80 3.43
N THR A 256 -15.34 -10.86 4.69
CA THR A 256 -16.49 -10.06 5.14
C THR A 256 -16.17 -8.57 5.13
N ALA A 257 -14.99 -8.16 5.63
CA ALA A 257 -14.56 -6.77 5.60
C ALA A 257 -14.42 -6.25 4.14
N VAL A 258 -13.83 -7.04 3.25
CA VAL A 258 -13.68 -6.68 1.84
C VAL A 258 -15.04 -6.60 1.12
N ALA A 259 -15.99 -7.50 1.43
CA ALA A 259 -17.35 -7.44 0.89
C ALA A 259 -18.07 -6.15 1.31
N ASN A 260 -17.93 -5.73 2.57
CA ASN A 260 -18.50 -4.47 3.04
C ASN A 260 -17.90 -3.26 2.31
N ILE A 261 -16.59 -3.26 2.06
CA ILE A 261 -15.93 -2.23 1.26
C ILE A 261 -16.47 -2.25 -0.17
N ALA A 262 -16.64 -3.42 -0.77
CA ALA A 262 -17.15 -3.57 -2.12
C ALA A 262 -18.60 -3.07 -2.24
N VAL A 263 -19.46 -3.33 -1.25
CA VAL A 263 -20.84 -2.78 -1.22
C VAL A 263 -20.84 -1.25 -1.10
N LEU A 264 -19.91 -0.66 -0.35
CA LEU A 264 -19.85 0.78 -0.12
C LEU A 264 -19.25 1.55 -1.31
N LEU A 265 -18.25 0.97 -1.98
CA LEU A 265 -17.46 1.65 -3.01
C LEU A 265 -17.88 1.28 -4.42
N ASP A 266 -18.49 0.09 -4.61
CA ASP A 266 -18.83 -0.50 -5.91
C ASP A 266 -17.60 -0.54 -6.87
N PRO A 267 -16.50 -1.19 -6.48
CA PRO A 267 -15.27 -1.16 -7.27
C PRO A 267 -15.32 -2.15 -8.44
N GLU A 268 -14.67 -1.79 -9.55
CA GLU A 268 -14.46 -2.74 -10.66
C GLU A 268 -13.47 -3.85 -10.27
N ARG A 269 -12.44 -3.50 -9.46
CA ARG A 269 -11.37 -4.42 -9.09
C ARG A 269 -10.95 -4.29 -7.63
N VAL A 270 -10.65 -5.46 -7.04
CA VAL A 270 -9.89 -5.59 -5.79
C VAL A 270 -8.56 -6.23 -6.12
N VAL A 271 -7.48 -5.47 -5.96
CA VAL A 271 -6.10 -5.92 -6.22
C VAL A 271 -5.42 -6.22 -4.90
N VAL A 272 -4.92 -7.42 -4.72
CA VAL A 272 -4.36 -7.91 -3.46
C VAL A 272 -2.84 -8.06 -3.56
N GLY A 273 -2.13 -7.38 -2.67
CA GLY A 273 -0.67 -7.41 -2.54
C GLY A 273 -0.21 -7.66 -1.11
N GLY A 274 1.08 -7.52 -0.87
CA GLY A 274 1.72 -7.72 0.43
C GLY A 274 2.28 -9.12 0.64
N GLY A 275 3.03 -9.29 1.73
CA GLY A 275 3.81 -10.52 2.01
C GLY A 275 2.98 -11.79 2.17
N MET A 276 1.71 -11.68 2.59
CA MET A 276 0.82 -12.84 2.70
C MET A 276 0.41 -13.43 1.34
N MET A 277 0.73 -12.75 0.22
CA MET A 277 0.48 -13.27 -1.12
C MET A 277 1.36 -14.46 -1.50
N ALA A 278 2.32 -14.85 -0.66
CA ALA A 278 2.92 -16.20 -0.73
C ALA A 278 1.86 -17.31 -0.63
N ALA A 279 0.72 -17.05 0.07
CA ALA A 279 -0.47 -17.90 0.12
C ALA A 279 -1.57 -17.47 -0.88
N GLY A 280 -1.26 -16.68 -1.88
CA GLY A 280 -2.23 -16.08 -2.81
C GLY A 280 -3.13 -17.10 -3.53
N ALA A 281 -2.63 -18.32 -3.78
CA ALA A 281 -3.41 -19.41 -4.36
C ALA A 281 -4.60 -19.85 -3.48
N VAL A 282 -4.56 -19.56 -2.17
CA VAL A 282 -5.65 -19.84 -1.23
C VAL A 282 -6.48 -18.58 -0.99
N ILE A 283 -5.81 -17.42 -0.80
CA ILE A 283 -6.45 -16.16 -0.43
C ILE A 283 -7.35 -15.63 -1.56
N LEU A 284 -6.85 -15.56 -2.79
CA LEU A 284 -7.59 -14.95 -3.90
C LEU A 284 -8.91 -15.69 -4.22
N PRO A 285 -8.95 -17.03 -4.35
CA PRO A 285 -10.20 -17.74 -4.57
C PRO A 285 -11.19 -17.57 -3.43
N ALA A 286 -10.74 -17.59 -2.18
CA ALA A 286 -11.60 -17.43 -1.01
C ALA A 286 -12.25 -16.03 -0.98
N LEU A 287 -11.50 -14.97 -1.30
CA LEU A 287 -12.03 -13.62 -1.43
C LEU A 287 -13.03 -13.53 -2.59
N ALA A 288 -12.70 -14.06 -3.77
CA ALA A 288 -13.58 -14.04 -4.93
C ALA A 288 -14.90 -14.76 -4.65
N GLU A 289 -14.85 -15.98 -4.09
CA GLU A 289 -16.05 -16.75 -3.72
C GLU A 289 -16.95 -16.01 -2.74
N ARG A 290 -16.36 -15.34 -1.75
CA ARG A 290 -17.15 -14.56 -0.78
C ARG A 290 -17.79 -13.34 -1.42
N LEU A 291 -17.06 -12.62 -2.27
CA LEU A 291 -17.59 -11.46 -2.99
C LEU A 291 -18.71 -11.84 -3.94
N ASP A 292 -18.58 -12.92 -4.68
CA ASP A 292 -19.61 -13.44 -5.58
C ASP A 292 -20.94 -13.75 -4.85
N ARG A 293 -20.85 -14.17 -3.59
CA ARG A 293 -22.04 -14.49 -2.77
C ARG A 293 -22.62 -13.30 -2.03
N ALA A 294 -21.79 -12.32 -1.68
CA ALA A 294 -22.17 -11.26 -0.74
C ALA A 294 -22.45 -9.91 -1.40
N VAL A 295 -21.91 -9.69 -2.61
CA VAL A 295 -21.96 -8.39 -3.28
C VAL A 295 -22.86 -8.47 -4.51
N PRO A 296 -23.83 -7.56 -4.68
CA PRO A 296 -24.72 -7.57 -5.84
C PRO A 296 -24.01 -7.48 -7.19
N PHE A 297 -22.92 -6.73 -7.25
CA PHE A 297 -22.03 -6.59 -8.41
C PHE A 297 -20.59 -6.86 -7.96
N PRO A 298 -20.15 -8.13 -7.94
CA PRO A 298 -18.86 -8.50 -7.39
C PRO A 298 -17.72 -7.96 -8.25
N PRO A 299 -16.69 -7.34 -7.62
CA PRO A 299 -15.50 -6.89 -8.32
C PRO A 299 -14.61 -8.06 -8.75
N THR A 300 -13.80 -7.86 -9.78
CA THR A 300 -12.75 -8.82 -10.13
C THR A 300 -11.63 -8.77 -9.09
N VAL A 301 -11.30 -9.92 -8.48
CA VAL A 301 -10.16 -10.07 -7.54
C VAL A 301 -8.92 -10.47 -8.30
N LEU A 302 -7.85 -9.70 -8.19
CA LEU A 302 -6.59 -9.93 -8.90
C LEU A 302 -5.39 -9.84 -7.96
N PRO A 303 -4.30 -10.58 -8.22
CA PRO A 303 -3.03 -10.33 -7.56
C PRO A 303 -2.45 -8.98 -8.01
N ALA A 304 -1.76 -8.29 -7.10
CA ALA A 304 -0.99 -7.11 -7.41
C ALA A 304 0.15 -7.46 -8.38
N ARG A 305 0.47 -6.55 -9.27
CA ARG A 305 1.67 -6.64 -10.11
C ARG A 305 2.94 -6.50 -9.29
N PHE A 306 2.93 -5.60 -8.30
CA PHE A 306 4.07 -5.32 -7.42
C PHE A 306 3.83 -5.98 -6.05
N THR A 307 3.99 -7.30 -5.98
CA THR A 307 3.63 -8.07 -4.78
C THR A 307 4.57 -7.86 -3.60
N ALA A 308 5.87 -7.74 -3.85
CA ALA A 308 6.90 -7.72 -2.79
C ALA A 308 7.46 -6.32 -2.48
N ASP A 309 7.32 -5.37 -3.40
CA ASP A 309 7.95 -4.05 -3.35
C ASP A 309 7.01 -2.92 -3.85
N ALA A 310 5.70 -3.10 -3.63
CA ALA A 310 4.67 -2.16 -4.04
C ALA A 310 4.92 -0.74 -3.50
N SER A 311 5.32 -0.61 -2.24
CA SER A 311 5.65 0.65 -1.58
C SER A 311 6.82 1.36 -2.26
N LEU A 312 7.90 0.65 -2.61
CA LEU A 312 9.04 1.21 -3.32
C LEU A 312 8.67 1.66 -4.74
N HIS A 313 7.92 0.83 -5.48
CA HIS A 313 7.37 1.21 -6.78
C HIS A 313 6.40 2.39 -6.67
N GLY A 314 5.68 2.48 -5.54
CA GLY A 314 4.86 3.62 -5.17
C GLY A 314 5.67 4.89 -4.97
N ALA A 315 6.76 4.83 -4.21
CA ALA A 315 7.67 5.95 -4.02
C ALA A 315 8.25 6.44 -5.36
N ILE A 316 8.70 5.52 -6.22
CA ILE A 316 9.17 5.85 -7.57
C ILE A 316 8.07 6.54 -8.39
N THR A 317 6.84 6.00 -8.36
CA THR A 317 5.71 6.57 -9.10
C THR A 317 5.35 7.96 -8.58
N LEU A 318 5.36 8.14 -7.27
CA LEU A 318 5.14 9.43 -6.62
C LEU A 318 6.21 10.46 -7.02
N ALA A 319 7.48 10.06 -7.10
CA ALA A 319 8.57 10.92 -7.59
C ALA A 319 8.38 11.30 -9.06
N LEU A 320 7.94 10.36 -9.91
CA LEU A 320 7.60 10.63 -11.30
C LEU A 320 6.44 11.62 -11.46
N ASP A 321 5.39 11.47 -10.67
CA ASP A 321 4.24 12.39 -10.67
C ASP A 321 4.67 13.77 -10.14
N HIS A 322 5.58 13.83 -9.16
CA HIS A 322 6.07 15.08 -8.53
C HIS A 322 6.95 15.91 -9.47
N ARG A 323 7.81 15.28 -10.31
CA ARG A 323 8.64 16.00 -11.29
C ARG A 323 7.85 16.84 -12.30
N CYS A 324 6.55 16.52 -12.46
CA CYS A 324 5.67 17.18 -13.42
C CYS A 324 4.93 18.39 -12.84
N VAL A 325 5.07 18.68 -11.54
CA VAL A 325 4.47 19.83 -10.90
C VAL A 325 5.39 21.03 -11.12
N PRO A 326 4.97 22.10 -11.85
CA PRO A 326 5.76 23.30 -11.94
C PRO A 326 6.01 23.88 -10.55
N ALA A 327 7.24 24.27 -10.24
CA ALA A 327 7.54 25.03 -9.05
C ALA A 327 6.71 26.32 -9.08
N GLY A 328 5.74 26.47 -8.16
CA GLY A 328 4.92 27.66 -8.01
C GLY A 328 3.43 27.49 -8.34
N ARG A 329 2.66 27.00 -7.40
CA ARG A 329 1.31 27.47 -7.06
C ARG A 329 1.05 27.33 -5.57
#